data_6aa7726a87f68b1ab52f9932d878d5e0
#
_entry.id   6aa7726a87f68b1ab52f9932d878d5e0
#
_cell.length_a   1.000
_cell.length_b   1.000
_cell.length_c   1.000
_cell.angle_alpha   90.00
_cell.angle_beta   90.00
_cell.angle_gamma   90.00
#
_symmetry.space_group_name_H-M   'P 1'
#
loop_
_entity.id
_entity.type
_entity.pdbx_description
1 polymer ?
#
loop_
_entity_poly.entity_id
_entity_poly.type
_entity_poly.pdbx_seq_one_letter_code
_entity_poly.pdbx_strand_id
1 'polypeptide(L)'
;MNLTIVSGDITKQQVDAVVNAANSSLLGGGGVDGAIHRAGGPAILAECKELRATQLPDGLSTGEAVATTAGDLPARWVIHTVGPVHGRGTRDQLVSCYVRSMEVAAALGARTIAFPLVSSGVYGWPLDDAAACAVEG
;
A
#
# COMPACT_ATOMS: atom_id res chain seq x y z
N MET A 1 -0.50 -16.68 7.05
CA MET A 1 -1.42 -15.55 6.79
C MET A 1 -2.46 -15.98 5.77
N ASN A 2 -3.73 -15.75 6.07
CA ASN A 2 -4.81 -16.08 5.14
C ASN A 2 -5.14 -14.87 4.28
N LEU A 3 -5.27 -15.10 2.98
CA LEU A 3 -5.69 -14.06 2.07
C LEU A 3 -7.21 -14.15 1.87
N THR A 4 -7.91 -13.10 2.28
CA THR A 4 -9.37 -13.00 2.12
C THR A 4 -9.66 -11.76 1.27
N ILE A 5 -10.44 -11.93 0.21
CA ILE A 5 -10.85 -10.81 -0.64
C ILE A 5 -12.20 -10.31 -0.13
N VAL A 6 -12.20 -9.05 0.33
CA VAL A 6 -13.39 -8.42 0.90
C VAL A 6 -13.69 -7.14 0.13
N SER A 7 -14.95 -6.94 -0.22
CA SER A 7 -15.42 -5.68 -0.79
C SER A 7 -15.78 -4.72 0.33
N GLY A 8 -15.32 -3.47 0.25
CA GLY A 8 -15.64 -2.47 1.24
C GLY A 8 -14.58 -1.38 1.35
N ASP A 9 -14.78 -0.50 2.32
CA ASP A 9 -13.86 0.63 2.57
C ASP A 9 -12.65 0.12 3.35
N ILE A 10 -11.47 0.18 2.73
CA ILE A 10 -10.23 -0.31 3.35
C ILE A 10 -9.87 0.49 4.61
N THR A 11 -10.31 1.74 4.74
CA THR A 11 -10.03 2.57 5.91
C THR A 11 -10.83 2.17 7.15
N LYS A 12 -11.79 1.27 6.99
CA LYS A 12 -12.65 0.78 8.06
C LYS A 12 -12.37 -0.67 8.45
N GLN A 13 -11.39 -1.31 7.84
CA GLN A 13 -11.05 -2.70 8.12
C GLN A 13 -10.23 -2.80 9.40
N GLN A 14 -10.67 -3.66 10.33
CA GLN A 14 -9.94 -3.95 11.58
C GLN A 14 -8.92 -5.04 11.29
N VAL A 15 -7.71 -4.64 10.96
CA VAL A 15 -6.60 -5.54 10.62
C VAL A 15 -5.31 -5.02 11.26
N ASP A 16 -4.28 -5.85 11.29
CA ASP A 16 -2.97 -5.41 11.80
C ASP A 16 -2.30 -4.42 10.84
N ALA A 17 -2.37 -4.67 9.56
CA ALA A 17 -1.76 -3.81 8.55
C ALA A 17 -2.73 -3.53 7.40
N VAL A 18 -2.72 -2.29 6.92
CA VAL A 18 -3.46 -1.85 5.74
C VAL A 18 -2.43 -1.47 4.68
N VAL A 19 -2.55 -2.03 3.48
CA VAL A 19 -1.67 -1.67 2.38
C VAL A 19 -2.23 -0.46 1.64
N ASN A 20 -1.37 0.52 1.40
CA ASN A 20 -1.69 1.75 0.68
C ASN A 20 -1.08 1.71 -0.72
N ALA A 21 -1.87 2.00 -1.74
CA ALA A 21 -1.39 2.20 -3.09
C ALA A 21 -0.85 3.63 -3.20
N ALA A 22 0.41 3.80 -2.82
CA ALA A 22 1.06 5.11 -2.73
C ALA A 22 1.67 5.53 -4.07
N ASN A 23 2.00 6.81 -4.18
CA ASN A 23 2.92 7.27 -5.22
C ASN A 23 4.35 7.30 -4.65
N SER A 24 5.35 7.43 -5.53
CA SER A 24 6.75 7.35 -5.13
C SER A 24 7.17 8.45 -4.16
N SER A 25 6.49 9.59 -4.16
CA SER A 25 6.80 10.68 -3.24
C SER A 25 6.42 10.39 -1.79
N LEU A 26 5.48 9.47 -1.55
CA LEU A 26 4.91 9.16 -0.23
C LEU A 26 4.19 10.35 0.43
N LEU A 27 3.93 11.42 -0.30
CA LEU A 27 3.38 12.65 0.26
C LEU A 27 1.88 12.79 0.07
N GLY A 28 1.20 11.67 -0.20
CA GLY A 28 -0.24 11.65 -0.41
C GLY A 28 -0.63 11.81 -1.86
N GLY A 29 -1.90 11.65 -2.15
CA GLY A 29 -2.45 11.73 -3.49
C GLY A 29 -3.94 11.49 -3.48
N GLY A 30 -4.50 11.05 -4.59
CA GLY A 30 -5.92 10.74 -4.73
C GLY A 30 -6.24 9.29 -4.46
N GLY A 31 -7.50 8.91 -4.65
CA GLY A 31 -7.97 7.54 -4.53
C GLY A 31 -7.76 6.96 -3.14
N VAL A 32 -7.28 5.71 -3.08
CA VAL A 32 -7.03 5.01 -1.82
C VAL A 32 -5.99 5.74 -0.98
N ASP A 33 -4.92 6.25 -1.58
CA ASP A 33 -3.88 7.00 -0.88
C ASP A 33 -4.47 8.20 -0.16
N GLY A 34 -5.27 9.02 -0.84
CA GLY A 34 -5.95 10.15 -0.23
C GLY A 34 -6.91 9.75 0.89
N ALA A 35 -7.67 8.67 0.68
CA ALA A 35 -8.62 8.18 1.69
C ALA A 35 -7.89 7.71 2.96
N ILE A 36 -6.79 6.99 2.81
CA ILE A 36 -6.00 6.51 3.96
C ILE A 36 -5.41 7.69 4.73
N HIS A 37 -4.85 8.68 4.06
CA HIS A 37 -4.30 9.85 4.74
C HIS A 37 -5.38 10.66 5.45
N ARG A 38 -6.56 10.83 4.85
CA ARG A 38 -7.67 11.55 5.50
C ARG A 38 -8.17 10.83 6.74
N ALA A 39 -8.40 9.52 6.64
CA ALA A 39 -8.93 8.72 7.74
C ALA A 39 -7.90 8.51 8.85
N GLY A 40 -6.63 8.34 8.50
CA GLY A 40 -5.54 8.10 9.45
C GLY A 40 -5.03 9.34 10.14
N GLY A 41 -5.29 10.51 9.57
CA GLY A 41 -4.83 11.78 10.12
C GLY A 41 -3.38 12.12 9.80
N PRO A 42 -2.86 13.23 10.36
CA PRO A 42 -1.56 13.78 9.95
C PRO A 42 -0.35 12.94 10.36
N ALA A 43 -0.49 12.00 11.29
CA ALA A 43 0.64 11.19 11.75
C ALA A 43 1.25 10.33 10.65
N ILE A 44 0.42 9.81 9.72
CA ILE A 44 0.90 9.00 8.60
C ILE A 44 1.80 9.86 7.69
N LEU A 45 1.32 11.03 7.32
CA LEU A 45 2.10 11.94 6.45
C LEU A 45 3.38 12.39 7.13
N ALA A 46 3.34 12.64 8.43
CA ALA A 46 4.53 13.04 9.20
C ALA A 46 5.62 11.97 9.12
N GLU A 47 5.28 10.70 9.30
CA GLU A 47 6.26 9.61 9.16
C GLU A 47 6.74 9.45 7.72
N CYS A 48 5.85 9.63 6.74
CA CYS A 48 6.27 9.59 5.33
C CYS A 48 7.30 10.69 5.01
N LYS A 49 7.08 11.89 5.53
CA LYS A 49 8.04 13.00 5.37
C LYS A 49 9.38 12.68 6.02
N GLU A 50 9.36 12.03 7.19
CA GLU A 50 10.59 11.62 7.86
C GLU A 50 11.35 10.58 7.05
N LEU A 51 10.66 9.59 6.47
CA LEU A 51 11.28 8.62 5.58
C LEU A 51 11.93 9.29 4.37
N ARG A 52 11.26 10.27 3.77
CA ARG A 52 11.80 11.04 2.65
C ARG A 52 13.02 11.87 3.04
N ALA A 53 13.10 12.33 4.29
CA ALA A 53 14.23 13.10 4.79
C ALA A 53 15.43 12.22 5.16
N THR A 54 15.24 10.93 5.40
CA THR A 54 16.27 10.04 5.92
C THR A 54 16.57 8.87 4.97
N GLN A 55 15.73 7.83 4.99
CA GLN A 55 16.00 6.56 4.29
C GLN A 55 15.66 6.60 2.80
N LEU A 56 14.72 7.43 2.39
CA LEU A 56 14.18 7.45 1.03
C LEU A 56 14.23 8.85 0.42
N PRO A 57 15.42 9.45 0.29
CA PRO A 57 15.51 10.84 -0.21
C PRO A 57 14.98 11.00 -1.64
N ASP A 58 15.03 9.94 -2.46
CA ASP A 58 14.55 9.94 -3.84
C ASP A 58 13.15 9.33 -3.97
N GLY A 59 12.51 8.99 -2.85
CA GLY A 59 11.19 8.35 -2.84
C GLY A 59 11.24 6.83 -2.77
N LEU A 60 10.06 6.22 -2.81
CA LEU A 60 9.91 4.77 -2.81
C LEU A 60 9.84 4.26 -4.24
N SER A 61 10.67 3.28 -4.57
CA SER A 61 10.73 2.71 -5.91
C SER A 61 9.50 1.86 -6.22
N THR A 62 9.10 1.83 -7.49
CA THR A 62 8.02 0.95 -7.96
C THR A 62 8.31 -0.50 -7.59
N GLY A 63 7.32 -1.17 -7.00
CA GLY A 63 7.43 -2.56 -6.56
C GLY A 63 7.98 -2.74 -5.16
N GLU A 64 8.42 -1.68 -4.50
CA GLU A 64 8.90 -1.73 -3.12
C GLU A 64 7.81 -1.37 -2.12
N ALA A 65 8.07 -1.63 -0.84
CA ALA A 65 7.11 -1.36 0.23
C ALA A 65 7.82 -0.88 1.50
N VAL A 66 7.15 -0.01 2.25
CA VAL A 66 7.66 0.54 3.52
C VAL A 66 6.49 0.78 4.47
N ALA A 67 6.71 0.60 5.77
CA ALA A 67 5.66 0.75 6.77
C ALA A 67 5.77 2.07 7.54
N THR A 68 4.61 2.62 7.90
CA THR A 68 4.47 3.73 8.83
C THR A 68 3.41 3.41 9.88
N THR A 69 3.21 4.32 10.83
CA THR A 69 2.05 4.28 11.72
C THR A 69 0.75 4.30 10.90
N ALA A 70 -0.32 3.74 11.45
CA ALA A 70 -1.66 3.84 10.88
C ALA A 70 -2.45 5.05 11.41
N GLY A 71 -1.89 5.79 12.36
CA GLY A 71 -2.59 6.94 12.95
C GLY A 71 -3.92 6.54 13.55
N ASP A 72 -5.00 7.16 13.07
CA ASP A 72 -6.36 6.94 13.60
C ASP A 72 -7.09 5.77 12.94
N LEU A 73 -6.47 5.07 11.98
CA LEU A 73 -7.08 3.89 11.36
C LEU A 73 -7.23 2.73 12.37
N PRO A 74 -8.24 1.85 12.19
CA PRO A 74 -8.37 0.66 13.05
C PRO A 74 -7.35 -0.42 12.65
N ALA A 75 -6.08 -0.05 12.57
CA ALA A 75 -4.95 -0.88 12.20
C ALA A 75 -3.72 -0.41 12.96
N ARG A 76 -2.68 -1.23 12.98
CA ARG A 76 -1.44 -0.88 13.68
C ARG A 76 -0.44 -0.19 12.74
N TRP A 77 -0.44 -0.58 11.47
CA TRP A 77 0.51 -0.07 10.48
C TRP A 77 -0.18 0.18 9.14
N VAL A 78 0.36 1.13 8.39
CA VAL A 78 0.11 1.28 6.95
C VAL A 78 1.37 0.83 6.23
N ILE A 79 1.21 -0.07 5.27
CA ILE A 79 2.31 -0.50 4.40
C ILE A 79 2.11 0.19 3.05
N HIS A 80 3.00 1.11 2.72
CA HIS A 80 2.94 1.86 1.47
C HIS A 80 3.70 1.10 0.39
N THR A 81 3.06 0.91 -0.77
CA THR A 81 3.71 0.29 -1.92
C THR A 81 3.37 1.09 -3.18
N VAL A 82 4.30 1.17 -4.11
CA VAL A 82 4.15 1.94 -5.34
C VAL A 82 3.94 0.97 -6.49
N GLY A 83 2.72 0.97 -7.05
CA GLY A 83 2.39 0.13 -8.18
C GLY A 83 2.83 0.73 -9.50
N PRO A 84 3.11 -0.12 -10.50
CA PRO A 84 3.41 0.37 -11.84
C PRO A 84 2.17 0.91 -12.54
N VAL A 85 2.37 1.88 -13.44
CA VAL A 85 1.30 2.37 -14.31
C VAL A 85 1.17 1.41 -15.49
N HIS A 86 -0.07 0.98 -15.79
CA HIS A 86 -0.33 0.08 -16.91
C HIS A 86 0.21 0.68 -18.22
N GLY A 87 0.98 -0.10 -18.96
CA GLY A 87 1.65 0.34 -20.19
C GLY A 87 3.03 0.97 -19.97
N ARG A 88 3.44 1.24 -18.72
CA ARG A 88 4.75 1.82 -18.39
C ARG A 88 5.56 0.93 -17.47
N GLY A 89 4.88 0.05 -16.73
CA GLY A 89 5.52 -0.89 -15.82
C GLY A 89 5.31 -2.31 -16.27
N THR A 90 5.74 -3.27 -15.45
CA THR A 90 5.64 -4.69 -15.74
C THR A 90 4.72 -5.38 -14.75
N ARG A 91 4.22 -6.57 -15.16
CA ARG A 91 3.45 -7.43 -14.26
C ARG A 91 4.30 -7.87 -13.06
N ASP A 92 5.60 -8.09 -13.28
CA ASP A 92 6.52 -8.44 -12.20
C ASP A 92 6.60 -7.35 -11.13
N GLN A 93 6.58 -6.08 -11.54
CA GLN A 93 6.54 -4.96 -10.60
C GLN A 93 5.25 -4.94 -9.80
N LEU A 94 4.12 -5.26 -10.42
CA LEU A 94 2.84 -5.32 -9.73
C LEU A 94 2.81 -6.48 -8.72
N VAL A 95 3.27 -7.66 -9.11
CA VAL A 95 3.41 -8.82 -8.22
C VAL A 95 4.35 -8.46 -7.05
N SER A 96 5.45 -7.78 -7.34
CA SER A 96 6.41 -7.35 -6.32
C SER A 96 5.77 -6.48 -5.24
N CYS A 97 4.80 -5.61 -5.59
CA CYS A 97 4.08 -4.81 -4.61
C CYS A 97 3.42 -5.69 -3.55
N TYR A 98 2.77 -6.77 -3.96
CA TYR A 98 2.11 -7.69 -3.03
C TYR A 98 3.12 -8.50 -2.23
N VAL A 99 4.15 -9.03 -2.88
CA VAL A 99 5.19 -9.84 -2.22
C VAL A 99 5.95 -9.00 -1.18
N ARG A 100 6.40 -7.80 -1.56
CA ARG A 100 7.14 -6.94 -0.64
C ARG A 100 6.27 -6.47 0.52
N SER A 101 4.99 -6.16 0.25
CA SER A 101 4.05 -5.79 1.31
C SER A 101 3.86 -6.94 2.31
N MET A 102 3.76 -8.18 1.83
CA MET A 102 3.66 -9.35 2.70
C MET A 102 4.93 -9.55 3.52
N GLU A 103 6.11 -9.36 2.91
CA GLU A 103 7.39 -9.46 3.64
C GLU A 103 7.50 -8.42 4.74
N VAL A 104 7.11 -7.18 4.47
CA VAL A 104 7.11 -6.10 5.47
C VAL A 104 6.15 -6.45 6.60
N ALA A 105 4.93 -6.91 6.27
CA ALA A 105 3.95 -7.31 7.27
C ALA A 105 4.47 -8.44 8.17
N ALA A 106 5.11 -9.44 7.58
CA ALA A 106 5.68 -10.55 8.32
C ALA A 106 6.79 -10.08 9.27
N ALA A 107 7.65 -9.18 8.81
CA ALA A 107 8.72 -8.62 9.63
C ALA A 107 8.18 -7.81 10.83
N LEU A 108 7.01 -7.19 10.69
CA LEU A 108 6.34 -6.45 11.77
C LEU A 108 5.57 -7.36 12.72
N GLY A 109 5.38 -8.63 12.38
CA GLY A 109 4.56 -9.55 13.16
C GLY A 109 3.06 -9.40 12.91
N ALA A 110 2.66 -8.80 11.80
CA ALA A 110 1.25 -8.66 11.45
C ALA A 110 0.66 -10.03 11.12
N ARG A 111 -0.55 -10.28 11.63
CA ARG A 111 -1.28 -11.54 11.38
C ARG A 111 -2.38 -11.36 10.37
N THR A 112 -2.89 -10.13 10.23
CA THR A 112 -3.95 -9.80 9.29
C THR A 112 -3.53 -8.59 8.47
N ILE A 113 -3.88 -8.60 7.20
CA ILE A 113 -3.50 -7.55 6.26
C ILE A 113 -4.64 -7.32 5.28
N ALA A 114 -4.94 -6.04 5.00
CA ALA A 114 -5.92 -5.66 4.00
C ALA A 114 -5.21 -5.01 2.82
N PHE A 115 -5.52 -5.49 1.61
CA PHE A 115 -4.96 -4.97 0.37
C PHE A 115 -6.00 -4.21 -0.43
N PRO A 116 -5.67 -3.04 -1.01
CA PRO A 116 -6.42 -2.52 -2.14
C PRO A 116 -6.01 -3.30 -3.39
N LEU A 117 -6.68 -3.06 -4.52
CA LEU A 117 -6.19 -3.56 -5.81
C LEU A 117 -5.16 -2.55 -6.32
N VAL A 118 -3.89 -2.82 -6.01
CA VAL A 118 -2.78 -1.93 -6.38
C VAL A 118 -2.74 -1.77 -7.89
N SER A 119 -2.58 -0.52 -8.34
CA SER A 119 -2.52 -0.13 -9.76
C SER A 119 -3.83 -0.28 -10.54
N SER A 120 -4.95 -0.65 -9.88
CA SER A 120 -6.26 -0.50 -10.51
C SER A 120 -6.75 0.95 -10.32
N GLY A 121 -7.73 1.39 -11.08
CA GLY A 121 -8.26 2.74 -10.96
C GLY A 121 -7.25 3.82 -11.39
N VAL A 122 -6.65 4.53 -10.44
CA VAL A 122 -5.75 5.67 -10.71
C VAL A 122 -4.60 5.30 -11.66
N TYR A 123 -4.04 4.10 -11.52
CA TYR A 123 -2.91 3.66 -12.33
C TYR A 123 -3.32 3.01 -13.65
N GLY A 124 -4.61 2.77 -13.87
CA GLY A 124 -5.13 2.31 -15.15
C GLY A 124 -4.97 0.81 -15.44
N TRP A 125 -4.53 0.00 -14.48
CA TRP A 125 -4.46 -1.44 -14.68
C TRP A 125 -5.87 -2.04 -14.72
N PRO A 126 -6.14 -3.02 -15.62
CA PRO A 126 -7.42 -3.72 -15.59
C PRO A 126 -7.64 -4.41 -14.24
N LEU A 127 -8.89 -4.37 -13.76
CA LEU A 127 -9.23 -4.92 -12.45
C LEU A 127 -8.90 -6.41 -12.37
N ASP A 128 -9.19 -7.17 -13.42
CA ASP A 128 -8.93 -8.61 -13.45
C ASP A 128 -7.43 -8.91 -13.34
N ASP A 129 -6.60 -8.11 -14.01
CA ASP A 129 -5.16 -8.29 -13.99
C ASP A 129 -4.57 -7.94 -12.61
N ALA A 130 -5.05 -6.86 -12.00
CA ALA A 130 -4.64 -6.49 -10.64
C ALA A 130 -5.05 -7.57 -9.63
N ALA A 131 -6.26 -8.12 -9.76
CA ALA A 131 -6.73 -9.18 -8.89
C ALA A 131 -5.90 -10.47 -9.04
N ALA A 132 -5.54 -10.82 -10.28
CA ALA A 132 -4.68 -11.99 -10.53
C ALA A 132 -3.30 -11.83 -9.89
N CYS A 133 -2.72 -10.63 -9.96
CA CYS A 133 -1.44 -10.34 -9.31
C CYS A 133 -1.54 -10.44 -7.79
N ALA A 134 -2.64 -10.00 -7.20
CA ALA A 134 -2.88 -10.13 -5.76
C ALA A 134 -2.89 -11.60 -5.31
N VAL A 135 -3.49 -12.48 -6.10
CA VAL A 135 -3.51 -13.91 -5.80
C VAL A 135 -2.12 -14.53 -5.90
N GLU A 136 -1.34 -14.12 -6.88
CA GLU A 136 0.06 -14.57 -7.03
C GLU A 136 0.96 -14.07 -5.91
N GLY A 137 0.74 -12.82 -5.46
CA GLY A 137 1.48 -12.21 -4.37
C GLY A 137 1.10 -12.77 -3.02
#